data_526ea9d6a5ba6254390b472947db6d89
#
_entry.id   526ea9d6a5ba6254390b472947db6d89
#
_cell.length_a   1.000
_cell.length_b   1.000
_cell.length_c   1.000
_cell.angle_alpha   90.00
_cell.angle_beta   90.00
_cell.angle_gamma   90.00
#
_symmetry.space_group_name_H-M   'P 1'
#
loop_
_entity.id
_entity.type
_entity.pdbx_description
1 polymer ?
#
loop_
_entity_poly.entity_id
_entity_poly.type
_entity_poly.pdbx_seq_one_letter_code
_entity_poly.pdbx_strand_id
1 'polypeptide(L)'
;LSYPEGTAGAVMDPSIFQLPDDVLLADARTRLMRAARDLLYYIYIVDREQHLVGVLDVPELMIARARDPLSAAMHRDVSRVNVWLPVAQVREHPGWQSFHALPVVDEQDRLLGAVRYQTLRRLEREASGRGPGPGQVTAGALAELFQLGTTGFVAGLAATSSGEDPSRPLVSDGEAPDAG
;
A
#
# COMPACT_ATOMS: atom_id res chain seq x y z
N LEU A 1 -10.57 24.52 -10.82
CA LEU A 1 -10.91 23.87 -12.09
C LEU A 1 -11.88 22.74 -11.78
N SER A 2 -13.10 22.79 -12.35
CA SER A 2 -14.04 21.69 -12.27
C SER A 2 -13.87 20.80 -13.49
N TYR A 3 -13.65 19.52 -13.26
CA TYR A 3 -13.58 18.54 -14.34
C TYR A 3 -14.99 18.01 -14.66
N PRO A 4 -15.27 17.64 -15.92
CA PRO A 4 -16.54 17.06 -16.30
C PRO A 4 -16.87 15.81 -15.50
N GLU A 5 -18.14 15.65 -15.14
CA GLU A 5 -18.61 14.43 -14.47
C GLU A 5 -18.26 13.19 -15.29
N GLY A 6 -17.93 12.10 -14.61
CA GLY A 6 -17.57 10.84 -15.26
C GLY A 6 -16.12 10.77 -15.76
N THR A 7 -15.27 11.74 -15.46
CA THR A 7 -13.82 11.70 -15.75
C THR A 7 -12.99 11.37 -14.50
N ALA A 8 -11.74 10.95 -14.71
CA ALA A 8 -10.79 10.72 -13.62
C ALA A 8 -10.62 11.98 -12.75
N GLY A 9 -10.57 13.16 -13.38
CA GLY A 9 -10.46 14.43 -12.68
C GLY A 9 -11.63 14.76 -11.76
N ALA A 10 -12.84 14.30 -12.10
CA ALA A 10 -14.03 14.54 -11.27
C ALA A 10 -14.07 13.66 -10.01
N VAL A 11 -13.37 12.53 -10.02
CA VAL A 11 -13.39 11.54 -8.92
C VAL A 11 -12.05 11.42 -8.18
N MET A 12 -11.01 12.12 -8.66
CA MET A 12 -9.72 12.13 -8.00
C MET A 12 -9.77 12.86 -6.67
N ASP A 13 -8.91 12.45 -5.75
CA ASP A 13 -8.57 13.19 -4.55
C ASP A 13 -7.34 14.08 -4.87
N PRO A 14 -7.47 15.41 -4.82
CA PRO A 14 -6.34 16.32 -5.02
C PRO A 14 -5.43 16.40 -3.79
N SER A 15 -5.89 15.92 -2.62
CA SER A 15 -5.16 15.95 -1.37
C SER A 15 -4.21 14.75 -1.27
N ILE A 16 -3.21 14.70 -2.14
CA ILE A 16 -2.21 13.65 -2.19
C ILE A 16 -0.91 14.09 -1.52
N PHE A 17 -0.12 13.13 -1.06
CA PHE A 17 1.19 13.40 -0.52
C PHE A 17 2.24 13.31 -1.63
N GLN A 18 2.78 14.47 -2.00
CA GLN A 18 3.81 14.58 -3.03
C GLN A 18 5.05 15.30 -2.51
N LEU A 19 6.21 14.91 -3.00
CA LEU A 19 7.49 15.49 -2.62
C LEU A 19 8.39 15.65 -3.87
N PRO A 20 9.27 16.68 -3.87
CA PRO A 20 10.32 16.79 -4.89
C PRO A 20 11.31 15.62 -4.85
N ASP A 21 11.85 15.24 -5.99
CA ASP A 21 12.74 14.11 -6.19
C ASP A 21 14.13 14.27 -5.53
N ASP A 22 14.53 15.51 -5.26
CA ASP A 22 15.79 15.88 -4.58
C ASP A 22 15.70 15.88 -3.05
N VAL A 23 14.52 15.67 -2.47
CA VAL A 23 14.32 15.59 -1.02
C VAL A 23 15.00 14.33 -0.47
N LEU A 24 15.72 14.48 0.66
CA LEU A 24 16.33 13.34 1.34
C LEU A 24 15.28 12.44 1.99
N LEU A 25 15.53 11.13 1.99
CA LEU A 25 14.61 10.15 2.59
C LEU A 25 14.35 10.40 4.09
N ALA A 26 15.33 10.92 4.84
CA ALA A 26 15.13 11.36 6.23
C ALA A 26 14.10 12.48 6.37
N ASP A 27 14.19 13.48 5.48
CA ASP A 27 13.27 14.61 5.49
C ASP A 27 11.87 14.21 5.02
N ALA A 28 11.80 13.30 4.03
CA ALA A 28 10.55 12.71 3.57
C ALA A 28 9.81 12.00 4.70
N ARG A 29 10.51 11.18 5.51
CA ARG A 29 9.94 10.53 6.72
C ARG A 29 9.39 11.55 7.70
N THR A 30 10.16 12.59 7.98
CA THR A 30 9.75 13.64 8.92
C THR A 30 8.49 14.37 8.43
N ARG A 31 8.42 14.66 7.12
CA ARG A 31 7.25 15.31 6.51
C ARG A 31 6.04 14.37 6.51
N LEU A 32 6.24 13.09 6.18
CA LEU A 32 5.19 12.07 6.24
C LEU A 32 4.59 11.96 7.65
N MET A 33 5.41 11.87 8.68
CA MET A 33 4.94 11.76 10.07
C MET A 33 4.12 12.98 10.51
N ARG A 34 4.39 14.15 9.95
CA ARG A 34 3.61 15.37 10.23
C ARG A 34 2.30 15.43 9.43
N ALA A 35 2.29 14.86 8.23
CA ALA A 35 1.12 14.83 7.35
C ALA A 35 0.13 13.71 7.68
N ALA A 36 0.56 12.68 8.42
CA ALA A 36 -0.14 11.42 8.62
C ALA A 36 -1.37 11.55 9.52
N ARG A 37 -2.49 12.01 8.96
CA ARG A 37 -3.82 11.78 9.52
C ARG A 37 -4.71 10.91 8.63
N ASP A 38 -4.39 10.76 7.35
CA ASP A 38 -5.09 9.89 6.43
C ASP A 38 -4.10 8.90 5.84
N LEU A 39 -4.40 7.61 5.96
CA LEU A 39 -3.58 6.49 5.49
C LEU A 39 -3.09 6.71 4.05
N LEU A 40 -1.87 7.17 3.94
CA LEU A 40 -1.17 7.34 2.68
C LEU A 40 -0.43 6.04 2.38
N TYR A 41 -0.79 5.38 1.29
CA TYR A 41 -0.08 4.19 0.84
C TYR A 41 1.18 4.57 0.06
N TYR A 42 1.13 5.70 -0.66
CA TYR A 42 2.12 6.12 -1.63
C TYR A 42 2.56 7.55 -1.40
N ILE A 43 3.83 7.79 -1.69
CA ILE A 43 4.44 9.10 -1.84
C ILE A 43 4.68 9.29 -3.32
N TYR A 44 4.02 10.28 -3.91
CA TYR A 44 4.24 10.64 -5.29
C TYR A 44 5.43 11.58 -5.38
N ILE A 45 6.31 11.32 -6.34
CA ILE A 45 7.54 12.06 -6.48
C ILE A 45 7.47 12.86 -7.77
N VAL A 46 7.70 14.16 -7.65
CA VAL A 46 7.59 15.11 -8.75
C VAL A 46 8.92 15.84 -8.97
N ASP A 47 9.15 16.30 -10.19
CA ASP A 47 10.23 17.21 -10.51
C ASP A 47 9.86 18.66 -10.18
N ARG A 48 10.73 19.61 -10.56
CA ARG A 48 10.52 21.05 -10.32
C ARG A 48 9.35 21.64 -11.11
N GLU A 49 9.02 21.04 -12.23
CA GLU A 49 7.93 21.39 -13.12
C GLU A 49 6.60 20.68 -12.75
N GLN A 50 6.59 19.91 -11.64
CA GLN A 50 5.47 19.12 -11.12
C GLN A 50 5.11 17.90 -11.98
N HIS A 51 6.00 17.43 -12.86
CA HIS A 51 5.78 16.16 -13.55
C HIS A 51 5.96 14.99 -12.59
N LEU A 52 5.11 13.98 -12.75
CA LEU A 52 5.21 12.75 -11.97
C LEU A 52 6.42 11.93 -12.46
N VAL A 53 7.48 11.86 -11.66
CA VAL A 53 8.72 11.17 -12.00
C VAL A 53 8.91 9.84 -11.26
N GLY A 54 8.12 9.59 -10.22
CA GLY A 54 8.22 8.33 -9.48
C GLY A 54 7.16 8.18 -8.38
N VAL A 55 7.17 7.01 -7.78
CA VAL A 55 6.35 6.67 -6.62
C VAL A 55 7.20 5.87 -5.64
N LEU A 56 6.93 6.00 -4.36
CA LEU A 56 7.55 5.22 -3.29
C LEU A 56 6.49 4.78 -2.29
N ASP A 57 6.53 3.53 -1.88
CA ASP A 57 5.67 3.00 -0.84
C ASP A 57 6.13 3.44 0.54
N VAL A 58 5.20 3.65 1.45
CA VAL A 58 5.53 4.04 2.83
C VAL A 58 6.45 3.03 3.52
N PRO A 59 6.23 1.71 3.43
CA PRO A 59 7.17 0.70 3.96
C PRO A 59 8.58 0.84 3.40
N GLU A 60 8.73 1.04 2.08
CA GLU A 60 10.02 1.22 1.43
C GLU A 60 10.74 2.48 1.91
N LEU A 61 10.00 3.59 2.05
CA LEU A 61 10.54 4.79 2.65
C LEU A 61 11.14 4.52 4.04
N MET A 62 10.46 3.72 4.87
CA MET A 62 10.89 3.46 6.25
C MET A 62 12.20 2.69 6.36
N ILE A 63 12.50 1.81 5.40
CA ILE A 63 13.73 0.97 5.38
C ILE A 63 14.87 1.53 4.53
N ALA A 64 14.59 2.50 3.66
CA ALA A 64 15.57 3.10 2.77
C ALA A 64 16.68 3.87 3.53
N ARG A 65 17.82 4.11 2.88
CA ARG A 65 18.94 4.84 3.49
C ARG A 65 18.62 6.32 3.67
N ALA A 66 18.68 6.80 4.90
CA ALA A 66 18.25 8.15 5.29
C ALA A 66 18.90 9.31 4.49
N ARG A 67 20.14 9.11 4.03
CA ARG A 67 20.94 10.14 3.35
C ARG A 67 20.76 10.17 1.83
N ASP A 68 20.08 9.19 1.28
CA ASP A 68 19.84 9.15 -0.16
C ASP A 68 18.64 10.06 -0.54
N PRO A 69 18.64 10.67 -1.73
CA PRO A 69 17.48 11.40 -2.22
C PRO A 69 16.35 10.46 -2.62
N LEU A 70 15.11 10.96 -2.67
CA LEU A 70 13.95 10.20 -3.13
C LEU A 70 14.17 9.59 -4.53
N SER A 71 14.84 10.32 -5.41
CA SER A 71 15.17 9.86 -6.77
C SER A 71 16.03 8.59 -6.84
N ALA A 72 16.72 8.24 -5.75
CA ALA A 72 17.54 7.02 -5.67
C ALA A 72 16.73 5.78 -5.22
N ALA A 73 15.57 5.98 -4.57
CA ALA A 73 14.75 4.91 -4.01
C ALA A 73 13.40 4.73 -4.72
N MET A 74 12.96 5.72 -5.51
CA MET A 74 11.65 5.71 -6.15
C MET A 74 11.55 4.71 -7.30
N HIS A 75 10.37 4.15 -7.49
CA HIS A 75 9.98 3.42 -8.69
C HIS A 75 9.60 4.42 -9.80
N ARG A 76 10.22 4.30 -10.96
CA ARG A 76 10.02 5.22 -12.09
C ARG A 76 8.93 4.76 -13.05
N ASP A 77 8.67 3.47 -13.09
CA ASP A 77 7.58 2.88 -13.89
C ASP A 77 6.26 3.02 -13.12
N VAL A 78 5.63 4.19 -13.29
CA VAL A 78 4.42 4.56 -12.56
C VAL A 78 3.20 4.40 -13.46
N SER A 79 2.31 3.47 -13.11
CA SER A 79 0.98 3.39 -13.71
C SER A 79 0.17 4.64 -13.37
N ARG A 80 -0.21 5.42 -14.38
CA ARG A 80 -0.90 6.72 -14.23
C ARG A 80 -2.13 6.79 -15.14
N VAL A 81 -3.07 7.64 -14.79
CA VAL A 81 -4.25 7.92 -15.61
C VAL A 81 -4.31 9.38 -16.01
N ASN A 82 -4.76 9.65 -17.24
CA ASN A 82 -4.99 11.02 -17.68
C ASN A 82 -6.25 11.58 -17.01
N VAL A 83 -6.24 12.86 -16.67
CA VAL A 83 -7.32 13.55 -15.96
C VAL A 83 -8.66 13.51 -16.71
N TRP A 84 -8.62 13.43 -18.04
CA TRP A 84 -9.81 13.36 -18.90
C TRP A 84 -10.31 11.94 -19.15
N LEU A 85 -9.59 10.92 -18.67
CA LEU A 85 -9.96 9.52 -18.90
C LEU A 85 -11.33 9.24 -18.28
N PRO A 86 -12.28 8.64 -19.03
CA PRO A 86 -13.60 8.25 -18.48
C PRO A 86 -13.46 7.27 -17.32
N VAL A 87 -14.24 7.46 -16.26
CA VAL A 87 -14.22 6.60 -15.06
C VAL A 87 -14.42 5.13 -15.39
N ALA A 88 -15.22 4.81 -16.43
CA ALA A 88 -15.39 3.44 -16.91
C ALA A 88 -14.05 2.81 -17.33
N GLN A 89 -13.20 3.55 -18.05
CA GLN A 89 -11.86 3.09 -18.45
C GLN A 89 -10.89 3.09 -17.28
N VAL A 90 -11.00 4.05 -16.36
CA VAL A 90 -10.20 4.04 -15.13
C VAL A 90 -10.42 2.74 -14.34
N ARG A 91 -11.67 2.24 -14.27
CA ARG A 91 -12.02 0.99 -13.57
C ARG A 91 -11.33 -0.25 -14.16
N GLU A 92 -11.16 -0.26 -15.47
CA GLU A 92 -10.54 -1.38 -16.20
C GLU A 92 -9.01 -1.25 -16.28
N HIS A 93 -8.45 -0.22 -15.67
CA HIS A 93 -7.01 0.03 -15.76
C HIS A 93 -6.21 -1.10 -15.11
N PRO A 94 -5.21 -1.68 -15.84
CA PRO A 94 -4.45 -2.83 -15.34
C PRO A 94 -3.68 -2.55 -14.06
N GLY A 95 -3.37 -1.30 -13.77
CA GLY A 95 -2.70 -0.87 -12.53
C GLY A 95 -3.41 -1.28 -11.25
N TRP A 96 -4.73 -1.55 -11.28
CA TRP A 96 -5.47 -2.03 -10.10
C TRP A 96 -5.10 -3.43 -9.64
N GLN A 97 -4.37 -4.20 -10.45
CA GLN A 97 -3.84 -5.50 -10.04
C GLN A 97 -2.70 -5.37 -9.01
N SER A 98 -2.03 -4.22 -9.01
CA SER A 98 -0.84 -4.00 -8.19
C SER A 98 -0.97 -2.80 -7.24
N PHE A 99 -1.89 -1.86 -7.53
CA PHE A 99 -1.99 -0.61 -6.80
C PHE A 99 -3.39 -0.35 -6.25
N HIS A 100 -3.47 0.30 -5.10
CA HIS A 100 -4.73 0.71 -4.46
C HIS A 100 -5.13 2.16 -4.80
N ALA A 101 -4.22 2.92 -5.39
CA ALA A 101 -4.46 4.26 -5.90
C ALA A 101 -3.62 4.49 -7.16
N LEU A 102 -4.21 5.14 -8.14
CA LEU A 102 -3.53 5.52 -9.38
C LEU A 102 -3.40 7.05 -9.44
N PRO A 103 -2.20 7.58 -9.66
CA PRO A 103 -2.00 9.01 -9.84
C PRO A 103 -2.68 9.50 -11.12
N VAL A 104 -3.25 10.69 -11.01
CA VAL A 104 -3.91 11.40 -12.11
C VAL A 104 -3.01 12.53 -12.57
N VAL A 105 -2.75 12.56 -13.86
CA VAL A 105 -1.88 13.57 -14.48
C VAL A 105 -2.62 14.31 -15.60
N ASP A 106 -2.13 15.50 -15.94
CA ASP A 106 -2.58 16.25 -17.11
C ASP A 106 -1.86 15.77 -18.40
N GLU A 107 -2.12 16.46 -19.50
CA GLU A 107 -1.50 16.17 -20.82
C GLU A 107 0.01 16.42 -20.84
N GLN A 108 0.54 17.15 -19.88
CA GLN A 108 1.95 17.44 -19.71
C GLN A 108 2.60 16.56 -18.63
N ASP A 109 1.94 15.45 -18.20
CA ASP A 109 2.40 14.57 -17.14
C ASP A 109 2.52 15.23 -15.75
N ARG A 110 1.91 16.40 -15.51
CA ARG A 110 1.91 17.05 -14.20
C ARG A 110 0.90 16.37 -13.28
N LEU A 111 1.33 16.10 -12.07
CA LEU A 111 0.53 15.42 -11.06
C LEU A 111 -0.57 16.34 -10.52
N LEU A 112 -1.83 15.88 -10.60
CA LEU A 112 -3.01 16.64 -10.18
C LEU A 112 -3.69 16.04 -8.96
N GLY A 113 -3.58 14.72 -8.74
CA GLY A 113 -4.26 14.02 -7.67
C GLY A 113 -4.09 12.51 -7.81
N ALA A 114 -4.94 11.74 -7.14
CA ALA A 114 -5.01 10.29 -7.32
C ALA A 114 -6.45 9.79 -7.24
N VAL A 115 -6.76 8.76 -8.00
CA VAL A 115 -8.01 8.00 -7.86
C VAL A 115 -7.73 6.80 -6.96
N ARG A 116 -8.54 6.62 -5.92
CA ARG A 116 -8.48 5.46 -5.02
C ARG A 116 -9.45 4.39 -5.49
N TYR A 117 -9.05 3.13 -5.50
CA TYR A 117 -9.92 2.02 -5.88
C TYR A 117 -11.23 1.98 -5.06
N GLN A 118 -11.14 2.28 -3.78
CA GLN A 118 -12.31 2.36 -2.88
C GLN A 118 -13.32 3.43 -3.31
N THR A 119 -12.87 4.56 -3.85
CA THR A 119 -13.75 5.61 -4.38
C THR A 119 -14.55 5.10 -5.57
N LEU A 120 -13.91 4.38 -6.49
CA LEU A 120 -14.59 3.77 -7.63
C LEU A 120 -15.64 2.75 -7.20
N ARG A 121 -15.31 1.88 -6.26
CA ARG A 121 -16.26 0.90 -5.71
C ARG A 121 -17.44 1.54 -4.97
N ARG A 122 -17.23 2.68 -4.31
CA ARG A 122 -18.32 3.44 -3.68
C ARG A 122 -19.25 3.99 -4.74
N LEU A 123 -18.72 4.63 -5.78
CA LEU A 123 -19.53 5.17 -6.89
C LEU A 123 -20.35 4.08 -7.60
N GLU A 124 -19.80 2.88 -7.77
CA GLU A 124 -20.53 1.74 -8.32
C GLU A 124 -21.74 1.33 -7.46
N ARG A 125 -21.54 1.26 -6.16
CA ARG A 125 -22.63 0.93 -5.22
C ARG A 125 -23.72 1.98 -5.23
N GLU A 126 -23.36 3.25 -5.27
CA GLU A 126 -24.29 4.37 -5.35
C GLU A 126 -25.07 4.33 -6.67
N ALA A 127 -24.41 4.13 -7.81
CA ALA A 127 -25.04 4.01 -9.12
C ALA A 127 -25.94 2.78 -9.26
N SER A 128 -25.62 1.68 -8.54
CA SER A 128 -26.41 0.43 -8.56
C SER A 128 -27.61 0.45 -7.60
N GLY A 129 -27.90 1.56 -6.92
CA GLY A 129 -29.00 1.68 -5.95
C GLY A 129 -28.87 0.78 -4.71
N ARG A 130 -27.70 0.18 -4.52
CA ARG A 130 -27.35 -0.63 -3.33
C ARG A 130 -26.52 0.21 -2.35
N GLY A 131 -27.10 1.28 -1.85
CA GLY A 131 -26.61 1.89 -0.62
C GLY A 131 -26.70 0.87 0.53
N PRO A 132 -25.78 0.87 1.53
CA PRO A 132 -25.96 0.06 2.73
C PRO A 132 -27.28 0.47 3.36
N GLY A 133 -28.24 -0.46 3.43
CA GLY A 133 -29.49 -0.25 4.16
C GLY A 133 -29.14 0.12 5.62
N PRO A 134 -29.92 1.01 6.28
CA PRO A 134 -29.70 1.34 7.67
C PRO A 134 -29.87 0.05 8.51
N GLY A 135 -28.76 -0.59 8.89
CA GLY A 135 -28.78 -1.80 9.73
C GLY A 135 -27.82 -2.92 9.35
N GLN A 136 -27.10 -2.84 8.24
CA GLN A 136 -26.09 -3.86 7.89
C GLN A 136 -24.68 -3.29 8.05
N VAL A 137 -24.27 -3.16 9.31
CA VAL A 137 -22.83 -3.31 9.64
C VAL A 137 -22.57 -4.80 9.58
N THR A 138 -22.45 -5.34 8.38
CA THR A 138 -22.31 -6.76 8.18
C THR A 138 -20.88 -7.18 8.55
N ALA A 139 -20.83 -8.31 9.24
CA ALA A 139 -19.63 -9.10 9.56
C ALA A 139 -18.62 -9.27 8.38
N GLY A 140 -18.98 -8.91 7.15
CA GLY A 140 -18.11 -8.89 5.98
C GLY A 140 -17.02 -7.82 6.00
N ALA A 141 -17.29 -6.64 6.55
CA ALA A 141 -16.27 -5.59 6.66
C ALA A 141 -15.18 -5.94 7.68
N LEU A 142 -15.53 -6.71 8.71
CA LEU A 142 -14.58 -7.25 9.69
C LEU A 142 -13.83 -8.47 9.12
N ALA A 143 -14.45 -9.24 8.22
CA ALA A 143 -13.81 -10.40 7.61
C ALA A 143 -12.75 -10.00 6.57
N GLU A 144 -12.95 -8.93 5.82
CA GLU A 144 -11.91 -8.41 4.90
C GLU A 144 -10.71 -7.83 5.66
N LEU A 145 -10.92 -7.17 6.79
CA LEU A 145 -9.82 -6.74 7.67
C LEU A 145 -9.08 -7.93 8.31
N PHE A 146 -9.78 -9.04 8.55
CA PHE A 146 -9.18 -10.24 9.14
C PHE A 146 -8.44 -11.09 8.09
N GLN A 147 -8.85 -11.08 6.82
CA GLN A 147 -8.17 -11.84 5.76
C GLN A 147 -6.85 -11.19 5.32
N LEU A 148 -6.68 -9.88 5.46
CA LEU A 148 -5.40 -9.21 5.19
C LEU A 148 -4.37 -9.41 6.32
N GLY A 149 -4.82 -9.83 7.52
CA GLY A 149 -3.94 -10.09 8.68
C GLY A 149 -3.49 -11.55 8.85
N THR A 150 -4.15 -12.53 8.21
CA THR A 150 -3.92 -13.95 8.52
C THR A 150 -3.14 -14.73 7.46
N THR A 151 -2.91 -14.18 6.27
CA THR A 151 -2.13 -14.89 5.23
C THR A 151 -0.63 -14.89 5.50
N GLY A 152 -0.15 -14.07 6.44
CA GLY A 152 1.27 -14.03 6.86
C GLY A 152 1.62 -14.86 8.09
N PHE A 153 0.63 -15.35 8.86
CA PHE A 153 0.91 -15.97 10.16
C PHE A 153 0.73 -17.48 10.23
N VAL A 154 0.21 -18.14 9.20
CA VAL A 154 -0.06 -19.60 9.23
C VAL A 154 1.05 -20.45 8.58
N ALA A 155 2.05 -19.83 7.93
CA ALA A 155 3.18 -20.56 7.35
C ALA A 155 4.31 -20.87 8.36
N GLY A 156 4.21 -20.43 9.61
CA GLY A 156 5.27 -20.57 10.63
C GLY A 156 5.03 -21.62 11.72
N LEU A 157 3.87 -22.28 11.79
CA LEU A 157 3.51 -23.17 12.92
C LEU A 157 3.30 -24.64 12.56
N ALA A 158 3.66 -25.09 11.37
CA ALA A 158 3.53 -26.48 10.94
C ALA A 158 4.84 -27.29 10.91
N ALA A 159 5.84 -26.91 11.69
CA ALA A 159 7.12 -27.61 11.69
C ALA A 159 7.71 -27.83 13.10
N THR A 160 6.90 -28.24 14.09
CA THR A 160 7.43 -28.86 15.30
C THR A 160 6.32 -29.62 16.03
N SER A 161 5.95 -30.80 15.55
CA SER A 161 5.42 -31.88 16.38
C SER A 161 5.57 -33.20 15.63
N SER A 162 6.71 -33.79 15.75
CA SER A 162 6.91 -35.21 15.48
C SER A 162 7.80 -35.79 16.54
N GLY A 163 7.20 -36.56 17.44
CA GLY A 163 7.78 -37.74 18.00
C GLY A 163 8.66 -37.58 19.21
N GLU A 164 8.05 -37.59 20.38
CA GLU A 164 8.69 -38.17 21.56
C GLU A 164 7.83 -39.32 22.04
N ASP A 165 8.38 -40.53 21.82
CA ASP A 165 7.89 -41.80 22.28
C ASP A 165 8.31 -42.00 23.75
N PRO A 166 7.38 -42.22 24.69
CA PRO A 166 7.71 -42.44 26.09
C PRO A 166 7.85 -43.94 26.38
N SER A 167 8.94 -44.56 25.95
CA SER A 167 9.31 -45.90 26.45
C SER A 167 10.77 -46.24 26.18
N ARG A 168 11.64 -45.76 27.06
CA ARG A 168 12.92 -46.48 27.27
C ARG A 168 13.44 -46.22 28.69
N PRO A 169 13.78 -47.32 29.41
CA PRO A 169 14.11 -47.26 30.82
C PRO A 169 15.54 -46.79 31.09
N LEU A 170 15.68 -46.19 32.29
CA LEU A 170 16.91 -45.87 32.96
C LEU A 170 17.87 -47.07 33.06
N VAL A 171 19.09 -46.85 32.59
CA VAL A 171 20.24 -47.64 33.05
C VAL A 171 21.28 -46.68 33.58
N SER A 172 21.57 -46.88 34.86
CA SER A 172 22.62 -46.28 35.66
C SER A 172 24.00 -46.83 35.30
N ASP A 173 25.02 -46.21 35.83
CA ASP A 173 26.42 -46.55 36.01
C ASP A 173 27.33 -45.73 35.09
N GLY A 174 28.17 -44.88 35.59
CA GLY A 174 29.12 -45.02 36.67
C GLY A 174 30.47 -44.59 36.14
N GLU A 175 31.16 -43.81 36.90
CA GLU A 175 32.63 -43.71 36.92
C GLU A 175 33.33 -42.63 36.10
N ALA A 176 33.79 -41.63 36.78
CA ALA A 176 35.02 -40.89 36.47
C ALA A 176 36.23 -41.77 36.86
N PRO A 177 37.46 -41.62 36.37
CA PRO A 177 38.34 -40.55 36.86
C PRO A 177 39.37 -40.00 35.83
N ASP A 178 39.86 -38.82 36.16
CA ASP A 178 41.24 -38.42 36.41
C ASP A 178 42.24 -38.29 35.25
N ALA A 179 42.88 -37.12 35.28
CA ALA A 179 44.27 -36.80 35.01
C ALA A 179 44.90 -36.90 33.60
N GLY A 180 45.50 -35.80 33.25
CA GLY A 180 46.49 -35.62 32.19
C GLY A 180 46.53 -34.19 31.70
#